data_406675a06c235469dec11a509a3b29e5
#
_entry.id   406675a06c235469dec11a509a3b29e5
#
_cell.length_a   1.000
_cell.length_b   1.000
_cell.length_c   1.000
_cell.angle_alpha   90.00
_cell.angle_beta   90.00
_cell.angle_gamma   90.00
#
_symmetry.space_group_name_H-M   'P 1'
#
loop_
_entity.id
_entity.type
_entity.pdbx_description
1 polymer ?
#
loop_
_entity_poly.entity_id
_entity_poly.type
_entity_poly.pdbx_seq_one_letter_code
_entity_poly.pdbx_strand_id
1 'polypeptide(L)'
;LVAATGDTDAQAFPRAMARSRMLSADMAHAVHPNYADRHEPSHTPLLGGGPVLKHNANQSYATDATGAAWFAARAAEAGVPVQHFVSRADLPCGSTIGPLTATRLGVATVDVGSPMLAMHSCRELASAEDVPLMVAAMTACLS
;
A
#
# COMPACT_ATOMS: atom_id res chain seq x y z
N LEU A 1 22.86 6.41 -2.72
CA LEU A 1 23.27 5.00 -2.84
C LEU A 1 24.09 4.77 -4.10
N VAL A 2 23.58 5.05 -5.33
CA VAL A 2 24.33 4.83 -6.59
C VAL A 2 25.64 5.63 -6.60
N ALA A 3 25.58 6.91 -6.21
CA ALA A 3 26.79 7.72 -6.07
C ALA A 3 27.78 7.19 -5.03
N ALA A 4 27.28 6.54 -3.97
CA ALA A 4 28.12 5.92 -2.94
C ALA A 4 28.81 4.63 -3.41
N THR A 5 28.35 4.01 -4.51
CA THR A 5 29.02 2.85 -5.13
C THR A 5 30.13 3.23 -6.11
N GLY A 6 30.34 4.54 -6.33
CA GLY A 6 31.34 5.03 -7.29
C GLY A 6 30.95 4.87 -8.76
N ASP A 7 29.71 4.49 -9.05
CA ASP A 7 29.21 4.38 -10.42
C ASP A 7 28.97 5.79 -11.00
N THR A 8 29.68 6.14 -12.07
CA THR A 8 29.60 7.44 -12.75
C THR A 8 28.72 7.40 -14.01
N ASP A 9 28.13 6.24 -14.34
CA ASP A 9 27.22 6.12 -15.48
C ASP A 9 25.92 6.90 -15.22
N ALA A 10 25.56 7.80 -16.12
CA ALA A 10 24.33 8.59 -16.04
C ALA A 10 23.07 7.71 -15.99
N GLN A 11 23.12 6.47 -16.47
CA GLN A 11 22.01 5.52 -16.44
C GLN A 11 21.99 4.63 -15.19
N ALA A 12 23.01 4.72 -14.33
CA ALA A 12 23.09 3.88 -13.13
C ALA A 12 21.88 4.06 -12.21
N PHE A 13 21.49 5.29 -11.92
CA PHE A 13 20.34 5.60 -11.08
C PHE A 13 18.99 5.13 -11.69
N PRO A 14 18.65 5.48 -12.94
CA PRO A 14 17.44 4.95 -13.59
C PRO A 14 17.37 3.42 -13.60
N ARG A 15 18.47 2.74 -13.90
CA ARG A 15 18.53 1.27 -13.87
C ARG A 15 18.32 0.70 -12.46
N ALA A 16 18.86 1.36 -11.45
CA ALA A 16 18.64 0.96 -10.06
C ALA A 16 17.15 1.10 -9.68
N MET A 17 16.52 2.22 -10.04
CA MET A 17 15.08 2.44 -9.77
C MET A 17 14.20 1.42 -10.50
N ALA A 18 14.50 1.11 -11.76
CA ALA A 18 13.76 0.13 -12.53
C ALA A 18 13.84 -1.31 -11.95
N ARG A 19 14.85 -1.61 -11.14
CA ARG A 19 15.02 -2.89 -10.45
C ARG A 19 14.59 -2.85 -8.98
N SER A 20 14.20 -1.68 -8.51
CA SER A 20 13.78 -1.47 -7.12
C SER A 20 12.27 -1.59 -7.00
N ARG A 21 11.82 -1.83 -5.78
CA ARG A 21 10.40 -1.73 -5.41
C ARG A 21 10.27 -0.82 -4.20
N MET A 22 9.15 -0.16 -4.11
CA MET A 22 8.81 0.69 -2.98
C MET A 22 7.48 0.23 -2.37
N LEU A 23 7.47 0.10 -1.05
CA LEU A 23 6.24 0.03 -0.27
C LEU A 23 5.90 1.44 0.21
N SER A 24 4.77 1.96 -0.25
CA SER A 24 4.17 3.18 0.28
C SER A 24 3.22 2.76 1.40
N ALA A 25 3.77 2.70 2.62
CA ALA A 25 3.04 2.25 3.80
C ALA A 25 2.36 3.44 4.48
N ASP A 26 1.05 3.39 4.52
CA ASP A 26 0.15 4.36 5.13
C ASP A 26 -1.07 3.62 5.67
N MET A 27 -1.97 4.31 6.38
CA MET A 27 -3.22 3.69 6.83
C MET A 27 -4.20 3.52 5.66
N ALA A 28 -5.15 2.60 5.82
CA ALA A 28 -6.21 2.36 4.85
C ALA A 28 -7.59 2.50 5.51
N HIS A 29 -8.60 2.92 4.76
CA HIS A 29 -9.96 3.00 5.28
C HIS A 29 -10.54 1.62 5.56
N ALA A 30 -10.88 1.33 6.82
CA ALA A 30 -11.75 0.21 7.17
C ALA A 30 -13.21 0.60 6.96
N VAL A 31 -14.09 -0.39 6.79
CA VAL A 31 -15.53 -0.17 6.67
C VAL A 31 -16.07 0.34 8.01
N HIS A 32 -16.59 1.56 7.98
CA HIS A 32 -17.28 2.12 9.13
C HIS A 32 -18.76 1.65 9.15
N PRO A 33 -19.28 1.14 10.27
CA PRO A 33 -20.64 0.59 10.32
C PRO A 33 -21.74 1.54 9.82
N ASN A 34 -21.59 2.85 10.08
CA ASN A 34 -22.57 3.86 9.66
C ASN A 34 -22.38 4.35 8.22
N TYR A 35 -21.29 3.95 7.54
CA TYR A 35 -20.89 4.46 6.22
C TYR A 35 -20.44 3.33 5.30
N ALA A 36 -21.02 2.15 5.43
CA ALA A 36 -20.67 0.99 4.60
C ALA A 36 -20.87 1.27 3.10
N ASP A 37 -21.84 2.13 2.77
CA ASP A 37 -22.13 2.60 1.43
C ASP A 37 -20.98 3.39 0.76
N ARG A 38 -20.00 3.83 1.54
CA ARG A 38 -18.78 4.50 1.02
C ARG A 38 -17.75 3.54 0.45
N HIS A 39 -17.88 2.26 0.70
CA HIS A 39 -16.97 1.22 0.20
C HIS A 39 -17.56 0.51 -1.03
N GLU A 40 -16.67 0.00 -1.86
CA GLU A 40 -17.04 -0.96 -2.90
C GLU A 40 -17.48 -2.27 -2.20
N PRO A 41 -18.67 -2.80 -2.50
CA PRO A 41 -19.28 -3.87 -1.68
C PRO A 41 -18.48 -5.17 -1.59
N SER A 42 -17.68 -5.49 -2.61
CA SER A 42 -16.87 -6.71 -2.65
C SER A 42 -15.51 -6.58 -1.96
N HIS A 43 -15.12 -5.35 -1.56
CA HIS A 43 -13.81 -5.04 -0.99
C HIS A 43 -13.99 -4.16 0.25
N THR A 44 -14.27 -4.82 1.37
CA THR A 44 -14.66 -4.19 2.64
C THR A 44 -13.64 -4.49 3.74
N PRO A 45 -12.52 -3.76 3.82
CA PRO A 45 -11.48 -4.00 4.82
C PRO A 45 -12.02 -3.85 6.24
N LEU A 46 -11.65 -4.78 7.12
CA LEU A 46 -12.03 -4.82 8.52
C LEU A 46 -10.81 -4.61 9.42
N LEU A 47 -11.02 -4.03 10.59
CA LEU A 47 -10.02 -3.96 11.64
C LEU A 47 -9.63 -5.38 12.08
N GLY A 48 -8.34 -5.63 12.30
CA GLY A 48 -7.81 -6.94 12.69
C GLY A 48 -7.67 -7.94 11.52
N GLY A 49 -8.02 -7.55 10.30
CA GLY A 49 -7.95 -8.40 9.12
C GLY A 49 -6.60 -8.40 8.40
N GLY A 50 -5.61 -7.68 8.92
CA GLY A 50 -4.28 -7.55 8.33
C GLY A 50 -4.15 -6.42 7.29
N PRO A 51 -2.97 -6.31 6.66
CA PRO A 51 -2.66 -5.27 5.69
C PRO A 51 -3.67 -5.18 4.56
N VAL A 52 -3.91 -3.96 4.11
CA VAL A 52 -4.83 -3.65 3.01
C VAL A 52 -4.04 -3.16 1.81
N LEU A 53 -4.14 -3.85 0.68
CA LEU A 53 -3.70 -3.35 -0.63
C LEU A 53 -4.69 -2.30 -1.13
N LYS A 54 -4.18 -1.12 -1.49
CA LYS A 54 -5.00 0.01 -1.94
C LYS A 54 -4.99 0.11 -3.46
N HIS A 55 -6.17 0.10 -4.09
CA HIS A 55 -6.37 0.17 -5.54
C HIS A 55 -7.22 1.37 -5.93
N ASN A 56 -6.86 2.02 -7.01
CA ASN A 56 -7.64 3.09 -7.61
C ASN A 56 -7.46 3.12 -9.13
N ALA A 57 -8.57 3.14 -9.88
CA ALA A 57 -8.55 3.13 -11.34
C ALA A 57 -7.86 4.37 -11.96
N ASN A 58 -7.89 5.51 -11.25
CA ASN A 58 -7.26 6.76 -11.68
C ASN A 58 -5.81 6.90 -11.16
N GLN A 59 -5.22 5.83 -10.60
CA GLN A 59 -3.85 5.83 -10.05
C GLN A 59 -3.63 6.86 -8.92
N SER A 60 -4.66 7.16 -8.13
CA SER A 60 -4.51 7.89 -6.85
C SER A 60 -3.73 7.06 -5.81
N TYR A 61 -3.64 5.74 -6.04
CA TYR A 61 -2.69 4.81 -5.45
C TYR A 61 -1.84 4.20 -6.55
N ALA A 62 -0.56 3.94 -6.28
CA ALA A 62 0.39 3.47 -7.28
C ALA A 62 0.33 1.95 -7.53
N THR A 63 -0.44 1.21 -6.74
CA THR A 63 -0.54 -0.24 -6.84
C THR A 63 -1.04 -0.69 -8.21
N ASP A 64 -0.21 -1.43 -8.92
CA ASP A 64 -0.57 -2.16 -10.13
C ASP A 64 -0.77 -3.66 -9.84
N ALA A 65 -1.20 -4.43 -10.85
CA ALA A 65 -1.45 -5.87 -10.70
C ALA A 65 -0.18 -6.64 -10.33
N THR A 66 0.97 -6.27 -10.88
CA THR A 66 2.26 -6.92 -10.61
C THR A 66 2.71 -6.66 -9.18
N GLY A 67 2.61 -5.41 -8.72
CA GLY A 67 2.95 -5.02 -7.36
C GLY A 67 2.02 -5.66 -6.34
N ALA A 68 0.71 -5.69 -6.61
CA ALA A 68 -0.27 -6.35 -5.77
C ALA A 68 0.01 -7.85 -5.61
N ALA A 69 0.27 -8.55 -6.72
CA ALA A 69 0.60 -9.97 -6.70
C ALA A 69 1.90 -10.26 -5.92
N TRP A 70 2.92 -9.42 -6.11
CA TRP A 70 4.18 -9.54 -5.38
C TRP A 70 3.97 -9.37 -3.86
N PHE A 71 3.27 -8.31 -3.42
CA PHE A 71 3.02 -8.10 -2.00
C PHE A 71 2.19 -9.23 -1.40
N ALA A 72 1.13 -9.68 -2.09
CA ALA A 72 0.30 -10.79 -1.63
C ALA A 72 1.09 -12.08 -1.48
N ALA A 73 2.01 -12.39 -2.41
CA ALA A 73 2.88 -13.55 -2.32
C ALA A 73 3.82 -13.47 -1.09
N ARG A 74 4.46 -12.31 -0.86
CA ARG A 74 5.32 -12.11 0.32
C ARG A 74 4.56 -12.22 1.64
N ALA A 75 3.36 -11.63 1.71
CA ALA A 75 2.50 -11.74 2.88
C ALA A 75 2.07 -13.20 3.13
N ALA A 76 1.70 -13.93 2.08
CA ALA A 76 1.34 -15.34 2.19
C ALA A 76 2.49 -16.22 2.71
N GLU A 77 3.74 -15.98 2.29
CA GLU A 77 4.93 -16.66 2.81
C GLU A 77 5.13 -16.41 4.31
N ALA A 78 4.74 -15.24 4.79
CA ALA A 78 4.76 -14.89 6.21
C ALA A 78 3.50 -15.35 6.98
N GLY A 79 2.54 -16.01 6.31
CA GLY A 79 1.28 -16.41 6.92
C GLY A 79 0.35 -15.25 7.26
N VAL A 80 0.52 -14.09 6.60
CA VAL A 80 -0.25 -12.87 6.85
C VAL A 80 -1.40 -12.76 5.86
N PRO A 81 -2.66 -12.64 6.33
CA PRO A 81 -3.80 -12.36 5.47
C PRO A 81 -3.69 -10.96 4.86
N VAL A 82 -4.19 -10.79 3.64
CA VAL A 82 -4.21 -9.51 2.93
C VAL A 82 -5.63 -9.16 2.54
N GLN A 83 -6.01 -7.93 2.81
CA GLN A 83 -7.29 -7.37 2.39
C GLN A 83 -7.10 -6.43 1.20
N HIS A 84 -8.19 -6.08 0.54
CA HIS A 84 -8.18 -5.13 -0.58
C HIS A 84 -9.12 -3.96 -0.31
N PHE A 85 -8.65 -2.75 -0.57
CA PHE A 85 -9.47 -1.57 -0.68
C PHE A 85 -9.50 -1.14 -2.15
N VAL A 86 -10.69 -1.11 -2.72
CA VAL A 86 -10.93 -0.59 -4.06
C VAL A 86 -11.75 0.68 -3.94
N SER A 87 -11.18 1.78 -4.39
CA SER A 87 -11.86 3.08 -4.38
C SER A 87 -13.06 3.05 -5.32
N ARG A 88 -14.23 3.44 -4.82
CA ARG A 88 -15.42 3.62 -5.69
C ARG A 88 -15.15 4.69 -6.74
N ALA A 89 -15.52 4.40 -8.00
CA ALA A 89 -15.28 5.31 -9.11
C ALA A 89 -16.14 6.60 -9.08
N ASP A 90 -17.25 6.55 -8.34
CA ASP A 90 -18.19 7.68 -8.18
C ASP A 90 -17.91 8.55 -6.94
N LEU A 91 -16.88 8.22 -6.17
CA LEU A 91 -16.46 9.00 -5.00
C LEU A 91 -15.05 9.55 -5.17
N PRO A 92 -14.76 10.72 -4.58
CA PRO A 92 -13.39 11.23 -4.57
C PRO A 92 -12.48 10.27 -3.79
N CYS A 93 -11.28 10.07 -4.31
CA CYS A 93 -10.23 9.29 -3.67
C CYS A 93 -9.10 10.22 -3.24
N GLY A 94 -8.62 10.04 -2.01
CA GLY A 94 -7.37 10.63 -1.57
C GLY A 94 -6.18 10.03 -2.32
N SER A 95 -5.00 10.60 -2.10
CA SER A 95 -3.74 10.10 -2.65
C SER A 95 -2.72 9.93 -1.53
N THR A 96 -1.61 9.27 -1.86
CA THR A 96 -0.49 9.01 -0.96
C THR A 96 0.80 9.55 -1.55
N ILE A 97 1.92 9.34 -0.87
CA ILE A 97 3.24 9.62 -1.45
C ILE A 97 3.63 8.61 -2.53
N GLY A 98 2.96 7.46 -2.59
CA GLY A 98 3.23 6.38 -3.53
C GLY A 98 3.22 6.84 -5.00
N PRO A 99 2.12 7.39 -5.52
CA PRO A 99 2.05 7.86 -6.90
C PRO A 99 3.06 8.96 -7.23
N LEU A 100 3.31 9.88 -6.30
CA LEU A 100 4.31 10.94 -6.47
C LEU A 100 5.71 10.36 -6.64
N THR A 101 6.08 9.41 -5.79
CA THR A 101 7.40 8.78 -5.82
C THR A 101 7.55 7.90 -7.07
N ALA A 102 6.52 7.11 -7.38
CA ALA A 102 6.49 6.29 -8.58
C ALA A 102 6.70 7.12 -9.85
N THR A 103 5.98 8.23 -9.96
CA THR A 103 6.07 9.13 -11.13
C THR A 103 7.43 9.81 -11.23
N ARG A 104 8.00 10.25 -10.10
CA ARG A 104 9.28 10.99 -10.10
C ARG A 104 10.50 10.11 -10.29
N LEU A 105 10.48 8.90 -9.75
CA LEU A 105 11.64 8.03 -9.71
C LEU A 105 11.56 6.85 -10.68
N GLY A 106 10.38 6.57 -11.25
CA GLY A 106 10.17 5.40 -12.09
C GLY A 106 10.32 4.07 -11.32
N VAL A 107 10.03 4.07 -10.01
CA VAL A 107 10.13 2.89 -9.16
C VAL A 107 8.77 2.19 -9.05
N ALA A 108 8.76 0.86 -9.21
CA ALA A 108 7.56 0.06 -9.02
C ALA A 108 7.08 0.20 -7.56
N THR A 109 5.86 0.68 -7.35
CA THR A 109 5.35 1.08 -6.05
C THR A 109 4.06 0.35 -5.72
N VAL A 110 3.92 -0.08 -4.47
CA VAL A 110 2.71 -0.68 -3.92
C VAL A 110 2.24 0.15 -2.74
N ASP A 111 1.00 0.60 -2.77
CA ASP A 111 0.35 1.30 -1.65
C ASP A 111 -0.36 0.28 -0.75
N VAL A 112 0.07 0.21 0.50
CA VAL A 112 -0.48 -0.67 1.52
C VAL A 112 -0.78 0.12 2.79
N GLY A 113 -1.63 -0.42 3.66
CA GLY A 113 -1.88 0.22 4.95
C GLY A 113 -2.58 -0.69 5.93
N SER A 114 -2.43 -0.42 7.23
CA SER A 114 -3.28 -1.04 8.24
C SER A 114 -4.67 -0.41 8.20
N PRO A 115 -5.75 -1.20 8.35
CA PRO A 115 -7.09 -0.65 8.34
C PRO A 115 -7.37 0.21 9.56
N MET A 116 -8.04 1.34 9.37
CA MET A 116 -8.44 2.23 10.45
C MET A 116 -9.80 2.86 10.21
N LEU A 117 -10.45 3.28 11.28
CA LEU A 117 -11.67 4.08 11.28
C LEU A 117 -11.37 5.54 11.61
N ALA A 118 -12.22 6.42 11.11
CA ALA A 118 -12.17 7.86 11.41
C ALA A 118 -10.83 8.54 11.11
N MET A 119 -10.18 8.10 10.02
CA MET A 119 -8.92 8.67 9.52
C MET A 119 -8.99 10.20 9.43
N HIS A 120 -7.93 10.88 9.87
CA HIS A 120 -7.79 12.33 9.95
C HIS A 120 -8.70 13.01 10.98
N SER A 121 -9.36 12.26 11.84
CA SER A 121 -10.14 12.80 12.95
C SER A 121 -9.31 12.86 14.23
N CYS A 122 -9.86 13.47 15.29
CA CYS A 122 -9.25 13.42 16.62
C CYS A 122 -9.49 12.08 17.35
N ARG A 123 -10.14 11.11 16.71
CA ARG A 123 -10.49 9.80 17.27
C ARG A 123 -10.24 8.66 16.29
N GLU A 124 -9.09 8.66 15.68
CA GLU A 124 -8.64 7.57 14.84
C GLU A 124 -8.57 6.26 15.64
N LEU A 125 -9.07 5.19 15.05
CA LEU A 125 -9.12 3.87 15.69
C LEU A 125 -8.56 2.82 14.74
N ALA A 126 -7.58 2.06 15.21
CA ALA A 126 -7.02 0.89 14.52
C ALA A 126 -7.00 -0.31 15.47
N SER A 127 -6.86 -1.52 14.93
CA SER A 127 -6.68 -2.72 15.73
C SER A 127 -5.21 -2.89 16.11
N ALA A 128 -4.95 -3.23 17.37
CA ALA A 128 -3.62 -3.61 17.82
C ALA A 128 -3.10 -4.89 17.15
N GLU A 129 -4.01 -5.76 16.69
CA GLU A 129 -3.68 -6.99 15.97
C GLU A 129 -3.10 -6.74 14.57
N ASP A 130 -3.44 -5.62 13.94
CA ASP A 130 -2.94 -5.26 12.60
C ASP A 130 -1.45 -4.85 12.63
N VAL A 131 -0.94 -4.40 13.78
CA VAL A 131 0.46 -3.94 13.89
C VAL A 131 1.45 -5.09 13.65
N PRO A 132 1.39 -6.21 14.38
CA PRO A 132 2.31 -7.33 14.12
C PRO A 132 2.11 -7.95 12.73
N LEU A 133 0.89 -7.98 12.20
CA LEU A 133 0.62 -8.46 10.85
C LEU A 133 1.29 -7.58 9.79
N MET A 134 1.20 -6.26 9.92
CA MET A 134 1.88 -5.32 9.01
C MET A 134 3.40 -5.46 9.12
N VAL A 135 3.96 -5.56 10.33
CA VAL A 135 5.40 -5.76 10.53
C VAL A 135 5.87 -7.04 9.87
N ALA A 136 5.14 -8.15 10.03
CA ALA A 136 5.49 -9.43 9.40
C ALA A 136 5.46 -9.35 7.86
N ALA A 137 4.41 -8.75 7.29
CA ALA A 137 4.29 -8.57 5.84
C ALA A 137 5.42 -7.69 5.28
N MET A 138 5.73 -6.56 5.93
CA MET A 138 6.81 -5.67 5.50
C MET A 138 8.18 -6.35 5.62
N THR A 139 8.42 -7.11 6.68
CA THR A 139 9.66 -7.88 6.85
C THR A 139 9.85 -8.89 5.72
N ALA A 140 8.79 -9.61 5.34
CA ALA A 140 8.83 -10.54 4.23
C ALA A 140 9.09 -9.86 2.86
N CYS A 141 8.70 -8.59 2.72
CA CYS A 141 8.97 -7.82 1.52
C CYS A 141 10.43 -7.31 1.44
N LEU A 142 11.12 -7.20 2.58
CA LEU A 142 12.48 -6.68 2.68
C LEU A 142 13.55 -7.79 2.73
N SER A 143 13.14 -9.04 2.87
CA SER A 143 13.99 -10.23 2.81
C SER A 143 14.04 -10.81 1.39
#